data_9e0f75a941950534e3a8a581d1f37e52
#
_entry.id   9e0f75a941950534e3a8a581d1f37e52
#
_cell.length_a   1.000
_cell.length_b   1.000
_cell.length_c   1.000
_cell.angle_alpha   90.00
_cell.angle_beta   90.00
_cell.angle_gamma   90.00
#
_symmetry.space_group_name_H-M   'P 1'
#
loop_
_entity.id
_entity.type
_entity.pdbx_description
1 polymer ?
#
loop_
_entity_poly.entity_id
_entity_poly.type
_entity_poly.pdbx_seq_one_letter_code
_entity_poly.pdbx_strand_id
1 'polypeptide(L)'
;MSLILCLGLLTALTALDPAAAQTWSSCNPLNQTDCAPDLALGISNATYNFVTSSAGSTWNTTNGNIVYGDQGAEFTIKQKGDAPTIQSNFYIFFGEVEVWMKAAPGQGVVSTIVLESDDLDEVDLEIVGSNTTHIENNYYGKGNTTGEAQRAIWYPIATPAQTGFHNYTTRWTNESLEWYVDGTVVRTLNSADANGGANYPQTPMNVRIGVWAAGDPSNSNYTVAWAGGEIDYNKGPYTMYVQSARITDYSSGAEYKYGDKTGTWQSIDIVA
;
A
#
# COMPACT_ATOMS: atom_id res chain seq x y z
N MET A 1 -25.36 57.92 13.49
CA MET A 1 -24.23 57.03 13.81
C MET A 1 -24.67 55.61 13.55
N SER A 2 -24.39 55.12 12.33
CA SER A 2 -24.71 53.70 11.97
C SER A 2 -23.45 52.88 12.05
N LEU A 3 -23.47 51.85 12.92
CA LEU A 3 -22.40 50.86 13.03
C LEU A 3 -22.63 49.79 11.93
N ILE A 4 -21.68 49.68 11.03
CA ILE A 4 -21.62 48.61 10.05
C ILE A 4 -20.79 47.48 10.68
N LEU A 5 -21.45 46.36 10.97
CA LEU A 5 -20.80 45.12 11.43
C LEU A 5 -20.31 44.36 10.17
N CYS A 6 -19.01 44.34 9.92
CA CYS A 6 -18.39 43.44 8.95
C CYS A 6 -18.27 42.05 9.55
N LEU A 7 -19.11 41.13 9.08
CA LEU A 7 -18.96 39.69 9.33
C LEU A 7 -17.87 39.17 8.37
N GLY A 8 -16.69 38.90 8.92
CA GLY A 8 -15.65 38.18 8.16
C GLY A 8 -15.99 36.70 8.09
N LEU A 9 -16.25 36.22 6.87
CA LEU A 9 -16.34 34.79 6.58
C LEU A 9 -14.94 34.18 6.64
N LEU A 10 -14.63 33.44 7.71
CA LEU A 10 -13.47 32.56 7.75
C LEU A 10 -13.78 31.33 6.90
N THR A 11 -13.30 31.28 5.66
CA THR A 11 -13.24 30.04 4.89
C THR A 11 -12.08 29.22 5.44
N ALA A 12 -12.38 28.17 6.20
CA ALA A 12 -11.40 27.13 6.51
C ALA A 12 -11.05 26.43 5.22
N LEU A 13 -9.89 26.73 4.64
CA LEU A 13 -9.24 25.84 3.67
C LEU A 13 -8.84 24.59 4.43
N THR A 14 -9.56 23.51 4.24
CA THR A 14 -9.05 22.18 4.56
C THR A 14 -7.95 21.90 3.55
N ALA A 15 -6.69 21.98 4.00
CA ALA A 15 -5.56 21.45 3.25
C ALA A 15 -5.82 19.93 3.14
N LEU A 16 -6.15 19.47 1.94
CA LEU A 16 -6.06 18.07 1.60
C LEU A 16 -4.57 17.74 1.60
N ASP A 17 -4.14 16.91 2.51
CA ASP A 17 -2.78 16.38 2.56
C ASP A 17 -2.64 15.41 1.36
N PRO A 18 -1.91 15.75 0.29
CA PRO A 18 -1.90 14.95 -0.94
C PRO A 18 -1.06 13.68 -0.85
N ALA A 19 -0.31 13.50 0.22
CA ALA A 19 0.59 12.35 0.39
C ALA A 19 -0.07 11.10 1.00
N ALA A 20 -1.31 11.19 1.48
CA ALA A 20 -2.00 10.09 2.18
C ALA A 20 -2.87 9.21 1.25
N ALA A 21 -2.53 9.09 -0.04
CA ALA A 21 -3.43 8.45 -0.99
C ALA A 21 -3.55 6.92 -0.83
N GLN A 22 -2.58 6.26 -0.21
CA GLN A 22 -2.56 4.79 -0.09
C GLN A 22 -2.53 4.28 1.35
N THR A 23 -2.01 5.07 2.30
CA THR A 23 -1.85 4.70 3.70
C THR A 23 -2.76 5.55 4.59
N TRP A 24 -3.74 4.94 5.23
CA TRP A 24 -4.68 5.59 6.13
C TRP A 24 -5.50 4.57 6.92
N SER A 25 -5.94 4.93 8.11
CA SER A 25 -6.88 4.16 8.91
C SER A 25 -8.12 4.99 9.23
N SER A 26 -9.30 4.40 9.07
CA SER A 26 -10.56 5.02 9.48
C SER A 26 -10.83 4.92 10.96
N CYS A 27 -10.24 3.92 11.63
CA CYS A 27 -10.36 3.67 13.06
C CYS A 27 -9.07 3.02 13.55
N ASN A 28 -8.24 3.78 14.28
CA ASN A 28 -7.02 3.21 14.85
C ASN A 28 -7.33 2.60 16.24
N PRO A 29 -7.24 1.25 16.39
CA PRO A 29 -7.60 0.55 17.62
C PRO A 29 -6.67 0.82 18.79
N LEU A 30 -5.49 1.39 18.58
CA LEU A 30 -4.61 1.83 19.67
C LEU A 30 -5.16 3.07 20.36
N ASN A 31 -5.93 3.88 19.65
CA ASN A 31 -6.49 5.13 20.16
C ASN A 31 -7.98 5.03 20.48
N GLN A 32 -8.70 4.13 19.81
CA GLN A 32 -10.15 3.96 19.89
C GLN A 32 -10.49 2.55 20.40
N THR A 33 -11.67 2.38 20.99
CA THR A 33 -12.12 1.08 21.57
C THR A 33 -13.33 0.49 20.86
N ASP A 34 -13.90 1.22 19.91
CA ASP A 34 -15.12 0.89 19.19
C ASP A 34 -14.89 0.65 17.70
N CYS A 35 -13.64 0.36 17.31
CA CYS A 35 -13.34 -0.10 15.96
C CYS A 35 -14.05 -1.43 15.70
N ALA A 36 -14.66 -1.54 14.52
CA ALA A 36 -15.25 -2.81 14.08
C ALA A 36 -14.15 -3.87 13.90
N PRO A 37 -14.45 -5.15 14.09
CA PRO A 37 -13.52 -6.21 13.73
C PRO A 37 -13.18 -6.19 12.24
N ASP A 38 -11.96 -6.58 11.90
CA ASP A 38 -11.49 -6.71 10.52
C ASP A 38 -12.02 -8.00 9.93
N LEU A 39 -12.78 -7.92 8.83
CA LEU A 39 -13.22 -9.12 8.11
C LEU A 39 -12.02 -9.89 7.60
N ALA A 40 -11.89 -11.17 7.96
CA ALA A 40 -10.84 -12.03 7.46
C ALA A 40 -11.09 -12.44 5.99
N LEU A 41 -10.06 -12.92 5.28
CA LEU A 41 -10.23 -13.56 3.98
C LEU A 41 -11.22 -14.74 4.07
N GLY A 42 -11.33 -15.39 5.23
CA GLY A 42 -12.29 -16.44 5.54
C GLY A 42 -12.02 -17.80 4.89
N ILE A 43 -11.00 -17.86 4.02
CA ILE A 43 -10.49 -19.08 3.37
C ILE A 43 -8.97 -19.01 3.36
N SER A 44 -8.31 -20.18 3.26
CA SER A 44 -6.84 -20.24 3.32
C SER A 44 -6.13 -19.51 2.19
N ASN A 45 -6.76 -19.42 1.00
CA ASN A 45 -6.21 -18.66 -0.13
C ASN A 45 -7.30 -18.28 -1.14
N ALA A 46 -7.06 -17.18 -1.86
CA ALA A 46 -7.87 -16.73 -2.98
C ALA A 46 -6.97 -16.29 -4.13
N THR A 47 -7.42 -16.51 -5.37
CA THR A 47 -6.74 -16.05 -6.58
C THR A 47 -7.68 -15.16 -7.39
N TYR A 48 -7.18 -14.00 -7.76
CA TYR A 48 -7.88 -12.99 -8.56
C TYR A 48 -7.17 -12.88 -9.91
N ASN A 49 -7.87 -13.17 -11.00
CA ASN A 49 -7.35 -13.02 -12.35
C ASN A 49 -8.01 -11.82 -13.02
N PHE A 50 -7.28 -10.72 -13.11
CA PHE A 50 -7.79 -9.46 -13.64
C PHE A 50 -7.79 -9.37 -15.17
N VAL A 51 -7.23 -10.36 -15.87
CA VAL A 51 -7.33 -10.47 -17.33
C VAL A 51 -8.72 -10.99 -17.74
N THR A 52 -9.30 -11.87 -16.93
CA THR A 52 -10.58 -12.53 -17.26
C THR A 52 -11.77 -11.99 -16.49
N SER A 53 -11.52 -11.22 -15.41
CA SER A 53 -12.58 -10.67 -14.56
C SER A 53 -12.13 -9.37 -13.90
N SER A 54 -13.10 -8.53 -13.54
CA SER A 54 -12.84 -7.38 -12.66
C SER A 54 -12.53 -7.82 -11.23
N ALA A 55 -12.10 -6.89 -10.39
CA ALA A 55 -11.84 -7.11 -8.98
C ALA A 55 -13.05 -7.63 -8.17
N GLY A 56 -14.26 -7.46 -8.70
CA GLY A 56 -15.51 -7.94 -8.06
C GLY A 56 -15.81 -7.20 -6.77
N SER A 57 -16.59 -7.87 -5.89
CA SER A 57 -17.00 -7.30 -4.60
C SER A 57 -15.98 -7.50 -3.49
N THR A 58 -14.88 -8.22 -3.72
CA THR A 58 -13.85 -8.48 -2.73
C THR A 58 -12.77 -7.40 -2.67
N TRP A 59 -12.80 -6.47 -3.62
CA TRP A 59 -11.91 -5.31 -3.69
C TRP A 59 -12.72 -4.03 -3.88
N ASN A 60 -12.33 -2.98 -3.19
CA ASN A 60 -12.85 -1.62 -3.40
C ASN A 60 -11.87 -0.80 -4.22
N THR A 61 -12.39 0.01 -5.15
CA THR A 61 -11.61 1.11 -5.71
C THR A 61 -11.66 2.28 -4.73
N THR A 62 -10.56 2.58 -4.07
CA THR A 62 -10.48 3.63 -3.05
C THR A 62 -10.16 4.98 -3.67
N ASN A 63 -9.50 4.99 -4.83
CA ASN A 63 -9.20 6.20 -5.58
C ASN A 63 -9.22 5.91 -7.09
N GLY A 64 -9.61 6.90 -7.88
CA GLY A 64 -9.60 6.87 -9.34
C GLY A 64 -10.57 5.86 -9.95
N ASN A 65 -10.22 5.39 -11.15
CA ASN A 65 -10.99 4.40 -11.89
C ASN A 65 -10.06 3.35 -12.47
N ILE A 66 -10.42 2.08 -12.35
CA ILE A 66 -9.67 0.95 -12.87
C ILE A 66 -10.35 0.44 -14.14
N VAL A 67 -9.58 0.31 -15.21
CA VAL A 67 -10.03 -0.31 -16.45
C VAL A 67 -9.50 -1.76 -16.50
N TYR A 68 -10.28 -2.69 -17.00
CA TYR A 68 -9.89 -4.09 -17.15
C TYR A 68 -9.78 -4.41 -18.63
N GLY A 69 -8.61 -4.88 -19.06
CA GLY A 69 -8.29 -5.17 -20.46
C GLY A 69 -7.45 -6.44 -20.61
N ASP A 70 -6.91 -6.64 -21.80
CA ASP A 70 -6.13 -7.84 -22.15
C ASP A 70 -4.84 -8.01 -21.34
N GLN A 71 -4.35 -6.94 -20.72
CA GLN A 71 -3.19 -6.96 -19.82
C GLN A 71 -3.56 -7.04 -18.32
N GLY A 72 -4.84 -7.15 -18.00
CA GLY A 72 -5.35 -7.17 -16.64
C GLY A 72 -5.95 -5.84 -16.19
N ALA A 73 -5.87 -5.55 -14.90
CA ALA A 73 -6.30 -4.27 -14.33
C ALA A 73 -5.29 -3.17 -14.69
N GLU A 74 -5.79 -2.07 -15.20
CA GLU A 74 -5.04 -0.89 -15.67
C GLU A 74 -5.22 0.27 -14.69
N PHE A 75 -4.13 0.66 -14.07
CA PHE A 75 -4.05 1.78 -13.14
C PHE A 75 -3.34 2.93 -13.83
N THR A 76 -4.07 3.98 -14.17
CA THR A 76 -3.54 5.01 -15.07
C THR A 76 -3.58 6.41 -14.46
N ILE A 77 -2.41 7.05 -14.40
CA ILE A 77 -2.26 8.48 -14.11
C ILE A 77 -2.34 9.26 -15.43
N LYS A 78 -3.31 10.14 -15.55
CA LYS A 78 -3.53 11.02 -16.71
C LYS A 78 -3.27 12.49 -16.37
N GLN A 79 -3.54 12.87 -15.13
CA GLN A 79 -3.49 14.25 -14.67
C GLN A 79 -3.19 14.33 -13.18
N LYS A 80 -2.94 15.55 -12.72
CA LYS A 80 -2.77 15.83 -11.30
C LYS A 80 -3.96 15.35 -10.47
N GLY A 81 -3.66 14.68 -9.35
CA GLY A 81 -4.65 14.10 -8.43
C GLY A 81 -5.05 12.66 -8.76
N ASP A 82 -4.63 12.11 -9.90
CA ASP A 82 -4.85 10.69 -10.18
C ASP A 82 -3.92 9.83 -9.33
N ALA A 83 -4.50 8.90 -8.58
CA ALA A 83 -3.82 7.87 -7.80
C ALA A 83 -4.67 6.60 -7.75
N PRO A 84 -4.99 5.98 -8.91
CA PRO A 84 -5.90 4.84 -8.94
C PRO A 84 -5.37 3.71 -8.06
N THR A 85 -6.25 3.23 -7.16
CA THR A 85 -5.92 2.24 -6.15
C THR A 85 -7.10 1.32 -5.89
N ILE A 86 -6.83 0.02 -5.75
CA ILE A 86 -7.77 -0.96 -5.19
C ILE A 86 -7.28 -1.43 -3.83
N GLN A 87 -8.23 -1.70 -2.95
CA GLN A 87 -8.00 -2.23 -1.61
C GLN A 87 -8.88 -3.45 -1.38
N SER A 88 -8.33 -4.51 -0.78
CA SER A 88 -9.13 -5.67 -0.39
C SER A 88 -10.16 -5.29 0.69
N ASN A 89 -11.36 -5.90 0.61
CA ASN A 89 -12.40 -5.78 1.64
C ASN A 89 -12.18 -6.74 2.81
N PHE A 90 -11.10 -7.48 2.76
CA PHE A 90 -10.69 -8.45 3.76
C PHE A 90 -9.28 -8.14 4.25
N TYR A 91 -8.97 -8.68 5.41
CA TYR A 91 -7.66 -8.65 6.03
C TYR A 91 -7.07 -10.06 6.05
N ILE A 92 -5.76 -10.14 6.10
CA ILE A 92 -5.01 -11.35 6.43
C ILE A 92 -4.26 -11.13 7.73
N PHE A 93 -4.11 -12.18 8.52
CA PHE A 93 -3.31 -12.14 9.75
C PHE A 93 -2.15 -13.12 9.62
N PHE A 94 -1.00 -12.58 9.23
CA PHE A 94 0.09 -13.29 8.60
C PHE A 94 -0.33 -13.94 7.28
N GLY A 95 0.62 -14.20 6.39
CA GLY A 95 0.23 -14.74 5.10
C GLY A 95 1.24 -14.49 4.00
N GLU A 96 0.76 -14.66 2.76
CA GLU A 96 1.54 -14.44 1.56
C GLU A 96 0.68 -13.70 0.52
N VAL A 97 1.25 -12.65 -0.05
CA VAL A 97 0.63 -11.85 -1.12
C VAL A 97 1.53 -11.92 -2.35
N GLU A 98 1.03 -12.53 -3.41
CA GLU A 98 1.67 -12.59 -4.72
C GLU A 98 0.93 -11.69 -5.71
N VAL A 99 1.65 -10.84 -6.43
CA VAL A 99 1.07 -9.97 -7.46
C VAL A 99 1.90 -10.05 -8.74
N TRP A 100 1.25 -10.42 -9.85
CA TRP A 100 1.83 -10.33 -11.18
C TRP A 100 1.57 -8.93 -11.73
N MET A 101 2.61 -8.10 -11.77
CA MET A 101 2.51 -6.69 -12.10
C MET A 101 3.58 -6.24 -13.08
N LYS A 102 3.22 -5.34 -13.99
CA LYS A 102 4.12 -4.52 -14.79
C LYS A 102 4.00 -3.08 -14.32
N ALA A 103 5.08 -2.52 -13.79
CA ALA A 103 5.08 -1.18 -13.22
C ALA A 103 4.87 -0.09 -14.28
N ALA A 104 4.31 1.03 -13.86
CA ALA A 104 4.20 2.20 -14.71
C ALA A 104 5.58 2.83 -14.97
N PRO A 105 5.92 3.19 -16.21
CA PRO A 105 7.12 3.96 -16.50
C PRO A 105 6.91 5.44 -16.15
N GLY A 106 8.00 6.19 -16.06
CA GLY A 106 7.98 7.65 -15.98
C GLY A 106 8.55 8.22 -14.68
N GLN A 107 9.20 9.38 -14.81
CA GLN A 107 9.72 10.12 -13.67
C GLN A 107 8.58 10.62 -12.80
N GLY A 108 8.74 10.49 -11.49
CA GLY A 108 7.74 10.93 -10.52
C GLY A 108 6.53 10.00 -10.36
N VAL A 109 6.53 8.85 -11.06
CA VAL A 109 5.46 7.84 -10.98
C VAL A 109 5.91 6.69 -10.11
N VAL A 110 5.06 6.21 -9.19
CA VAL A 110 5.38 5.09 -8.29
C VAL A 110 4.26 4.06 -8.34
N SER A 111 4.61 2.82 -8.69
CA SER A 111 3.72 1.66 -8.62
C SER A 111 3.92 0.95 -7.29
N THR A 112 2.83 0.56 -6.60
CA THR A 112 2.91 0.06 -5.22
C THR A 112 2.07 -1.18 -4.99
N ILE A 113 2.58 -2.04 -4.10
CA ILE A 113 1.86 -3.08 -3.41
C ILE A 113 2.08 -2.81 -1.92
N VAL A 114 1.01 -2.52 -1.19
CA VAL A 114 1.05 -2.17 0.24
C VAL A 114 0.17 -3.12 1.02
N LEU A 115 0.66 -3.61 2.15
CA LEU A 115 -0.17 -4.23 3.18
C LEU A 115 -0.26 -3.23 4.32
N GLU A 116 -1.47 -2.95 4.81
CA GLU A 116 -1.67 -1.97 5.88
C GLU A 116 -2.77 -2.40 6.83
N SER A 117 -2.50 -2.23 8.13
CA SER A 117 -3.41 -2.51 9.23
C SER A 117 -4.13 -1.25 9.71
N ASP A 118 -5.14 -1.45 10.53
CA ASP A 118 -5.88 -0.35 11.15
C ASP A 118 -5.05 0.41 12.19
N ASP A 119 -4.03 -0.21 12.78
CA ASP A 119 -3.10 0.47 13.69
C ASP A 119 -1.86 1.05 12.98
N LEU A 120 -1.88 1.06 11.63
CA LEU A 120 -0.81 1.59 10.77
C LEU A 120 0.49 0.78 10.83
N ASP A 121 0.40 -0.53 11.06
CA ASP A 121 1.45 -1.44 10.61
C ASP A 121 1.41 -1.49 9.08
N GLU A 122 2.55 -1.39 8.41
CA GLU A 122 2.62 -1.24 6.95
C GLU A 122 3.81 -2.01 6.37
N VAL A 123 3.60 -2.60 5.20
CA VAL A 123 4.64 -3.29 4.42
C VAL A 123 4.55 -2.84 2.98
N ASP A 124 5.67 -2.30 2.46
CA ASP A 124 5.73 -1.72 1.14
C ASP A 124 6.61 -2.51 0.18
N LEU A 125 6.14 -2.58 -1.06
CA LEU A 125 6.95 -2.82 -2.24
C LEU A 125 6.64 -1.71 -3.24
N GLU A 126 7.66 -0.91 -3.55
CA GLU A 126 7.49 0.27 -4.39
C GLU A 126 8.45 0.26 -5.58
N ILE A 127 7.95 0.71 -6.73
CA ILE A 127 8.69 0.76 -7.99
C ILE A 127 8.59 2.16 -8.56
N VAL A 128 9.68 2.90 -8.46
CA VAL A 128 9.80 4.23 -9.09
C VAL A 128 9.93 4.06 -10.59
N GLY A 129 9.04 4.67 -11.34
CA GLY A 129 8.90 4.48 -12.78
C GLY A 129 10.10 4.91 -13.63
N SER A 130 10.96 5.79 -13.11
CA SER A 130 12.25 6.16 -13.73
C SER A 130 13.40 5.25 -13.35
N ASN A 131 13.26 4.40 -12.31
CA ASN A 131 14.28 3.44 -11.90
C ASN A 131 14.03 2.09 -12.57
N THR A 132 14.85 1.75 -13.55
CA THR A 132 14.71 0.52 -14.32
C THR A 132 15.55 -0.65 -13.80
N THR A 133 16.26 -0.45 -12.69
CA THR A 133 17.24 -1.42 -12.18
C THR A 133 17.02 -1.85 -10.74
N HIS A 134 16.17 -1.15 -9.99
CA HIS A 134 15.91 -1.45 -8.57
C HIS A 134 14.44 -1.28 -8.23
N ILE A 135 14.00 -2.05 -7.24
CA ILE A 135 12.75 -1.87 -6.51
C ILE A 135 13.07 -1.45 -5.07
N GLU A 136 12.14 -0.81 -4.41
CA GLU A 136 12.27 -0.45 -3.00
C GLU A 136 11.31 -1.28 -2.13
N ASN A 137 11.78 -1.65 -0.94
CA ASN A 137 10.98 -2.26 0.12
C ASN A 137 11.11 -1.43 1.39
N ASN A 138 10.00 -1.22 2.06
CA ASN A 138 9.96 -0.55 3.35
C ASN A 138 8.96 -1.23 4.29
N TYR A 139 8.93 -0.80 5.54
CA TYR A 139 7.95 -1.25 6.53
C TYR A 139 7.81 -0.21 7.65
N TYR A 140 6.64 -0.19 8.27
CA TYR A 140 6.34 0.65 9.43
C TYR A 140 5.61 -0.16 10.48
N GLY A 141 5.98 0.01 11.74
CA GLY A 141 5.21 -0.48 12.87
C GLY A 141 4.43 0.68 13.48
N LYS A 142 3.11 0.57 13.51
CA LYS A 142 2.20 1.53 14.16
C LYS A 142 2.38 2.97 13.68
N GLY A 143 2.62 3.14 12.37
CA GLY A 143 2.82 4.44 11.76
C GLY A 143 4.10 5.18 12.20
N ASN A 144 5.08 4.46 12.76
CA ASN A 144 6.33 5.08 13.20
C ASN A 144 7.24 5.39 12.01
N THR A 145 7.30 6.66 11.61
CA THR A 145 8.16 7.15 10.52
C THR A 145 9.60 7.44 10.96
N THR A 146 9.93 7.35 12.25
CA THR A 146 11.29 7.60 12.74
C THR A 146 12.27 6.62 12.11
N GLY A 147 13.25 7.14 11.38
CA GLY A 147 14.27 6.33 10.69
C GLY A 147 13.74 5.60 9.43
N GLU A 148 12.66 6.07 8.81
CA GLU A 148 12.08 5.46 7.60
C GLU A 148 13.08 5.35 6.45
N ALA A 149 13.90 6.39 6.22
CA ALA A 149 14.90 6.38 5.17
C ALA A 149 16.01 5.32 5.37
N GLN A 150 16.26 4.88 6.61
CA GLN A 150 17.19 3.79 6.92
C GLN A 150 16.54 2.42 6.81
N ARG A 151 15.21 2.33 6.87
CA ARG A 151 14.46 1.09 6.69
C ARG A 151 14.16 0.80 5.23
N ALA A 152 14.01 1.84 4.41
CA ALA A 152 13.86 1.75 2.98
C ALA A 152 15.13 1.17 2.34
N ILE A 153 15.00 0.06 1.60
CA ILE A 153 16.13 -0.58 0.94
C ILE A 153 15.82 -0.83 -0.53
N TRP A 154 16.76 -0.42 -1.37
CA TRP A 154 16.72 -0.63 -2.81
C TRP A 154 17.39 -1.93 -3.20
N TYR A 155 16.69 -2.80 -3.91
CA TYR A 155 17.21 -4.08 -4.39
C TYR A 155 17.30 -4.11 -5.92
N PRO A 156 18.42 -4.59 -6.48
CA PRO A 156 18.59 -4.73 -7.92
C PRO A 156 17.65 -5.83 -8.46
N ILE A 157 17.09 -5.57 -9.64
CA ILE A 157 16.30 -6.53 -10.41
C ILE A 157 17.00 -6.83 -11.74
N ALA A 158 16.83 -8.07 -12.21
CA ALA A 158 17.53 -8.55 -13.43
C ALA A 158 16.98 -7.91 -14.71
N THR A 159 15.69 -7.60 -14.73
CA THR A 159 15.00 -6.99 -15.88
C THR A 159 14.14 -5.83 -15.40
N PRO A 160 13.98 -4.77 -16.22
CA PRO A 160 13.22 -3.60 -15.82
C PRO A 160 11.74 -3.93 -15.54
N ALA A 161 11.25 -3.54 -14.38
CA ALA A 161 9.86 -3.73 -13.93
C ALA A 161 8.81 -3.10 -14.85
N GLN A 162 9.21 -2.12 -15.68
CA GLN A 162 8.35 -1.39 -16.60
C GLN A 162 8.20 -2.06 -17.97
N THR A 163 9.05 -3.05 -18.30
CA THR A 163 9.07 -3.67 -19.63
C THR A 163 8.38 -5.02 -19.72
N GLY A 164 8.18 -5.68 -18.59
CA GLY A 164 7.54 -6.99 -18.48
C GLY A 164 6.77 -7.16 -17.18
N PHE A 165 5.98 -8.22 -17.12
CA PHE A 165 5.35 -8.64 -15.88
C PHE A 165 6.35 -9.43 -15.02
N HIS A 166 6.37 -9.13 -13.74
CA HIS A 166 7.13 -9.82 -12.71
C HIS A 166 6.20 -10.30 -11.61
N ASN A 167 6.58 -11.36 -10.93
CA ASN A 167 5.93 -11.80 -9.70
C ASN A 167 6.59 -11.09 -8.52
N TYR A 168 5.82 -10.28 -7.84
CA TYR A 168 6.21 -9.64 -6.57
C TYR A 168 5.48 -10.34 -5.45
N THR A 169 6.25 -10.92 -4.51
CA THR A 169 5.68 -11.66 -3.39
C THR A 169 6.17 -11.10 -2.07
N THR A 170 5.25 -10.94 -1.14
CA THR A 170 5.52 -10.66 0.26
C THR A 170 5.04 -11.84 1.09
N ARG A 171 5.97 -12.50 1.81
CA ARG A 171 5.65 -13.52 2.81
C ARG A 171 5.85 -12.93 4.20
N TRP A 172 4.84 -13.03 5.02
CA TRP A 172 4.78 -12.39 6.31
C TRP A 172 4.33 -13.36 7.40
N THR A 173 5.15 -13.49 8.44
CA THR A 173 4.92 -14.32 9.63
C THR A 173 5.17 -13.51 10.89
N ASN A 174 4.93 -14.06 12.08
CA ASN A 174 5.30 -13.41 13.33
C ASN A 174 6.82 -13.39 13.58
N GLU A 175 7.60 -14.16 12.81
CA GLU A 175 9.06 -14.27 12.96
C GLU A 175 9.82 -13.44 11.93
N SER A 176 9.32 -13.42 10.67
CA SER A 176 9.99 -12.77 9.56
C SER A 176 9.05 -12.23 8.51
N LEU A 177 9.54 -11.21 7.82
CA LEU A 177 8.96 -10.63 6.63
C LEU A 177 9.97 -10.76 5.49
N GLU A 178 9.53 -11.36 4.38
CA GLU A 178 10.37 -11.63 3.22
C GLU A 178 9.73 -11.04 1.97
N TRP A 179 10.55 -10.38 1.14
CA TRP A 179 10.15 -9.90 -0.17
C TRP A 179 10.83 -10.72 -1.26
N TYR A 180 10.09 -11.04 -2.30
CA TYR A 180 10.56 -11.83 -3.44
C TYR A 180 10.27 -11.11 -4.74
N VAL A 181 11.15 -11.31 -5.72
CA VAL A 181 10.91 -10.97 -7.13
C VAL A 181 11.17 -12.22 -7.95
N ASP A 182 10.19 -12.63 -8.74
CA ASP A 182 10.26 -13.83 -9.60
C ASP A 182 10.74 -15.08 -8.84
N GLY A 183 10.26 -15.27 -7.62
CA GLY A 183 10.59 -16.39 -6.74
C GLY A 183 11.95 -16.30 -6.05
N THR A 184 12.71 -15.22 -6.28
CA THR A 184 13.99 -14.99 -5.59
C THR A 184 13.79 -14.06 -4.41
N VAL A 185 14.24 -14.48 -3.21
CA VAL A 185 14.25 -13.62 -2.01
C VAL A 185 15.18 -12.44 -2.26
N VAL A 186 14.65 -11.22 -2.17
CA VAL A 186 15.44 -9.99 -2.28
C VAL A 186 15.72 -9.37 -0.91
N ARG A 187 14.83 -9.60 0.06
CA ARG A 187 15.01 -9.11 1.44
C ARG A 187 14.38 -10.07 2.44
N THR A 188 15.03 -10.21 3.60
CA THR A 188 14.44 -10.80 4.81
C THR A 188 14.64 -9.82 5.97
N LEU A 189 13.56 -9.55 6.69
CA LEU A 189 13.56 -8.81 7.95
C LEU A 189 13.08 -9.76 9.05
N ASN A 190 13.95 -10.07 10.03
CA ASN A 190 13.49 -10.78 11.22
C ASN A 190 12.78 -9.81 12.16
N SER A 191 11.75 -10.25 12.84
CA SER A 191 10.95 -9.40 13.74
C SER A 191 11.81 -8.72 14.81
N ALA A 192 12.80 -9.42 15.35
CA ALA A 192 13.71 -8.87 16.35
C ALA A 192 14.58 -7.71 15.82
N ASP A 193 14.87 -7.68 14.51
CA ASP A 193 15.69 -6.64 13.86
C ASP A 193 14.91 -5.33 13.66
N ALA A 194 13.58 -5.39 13.75
CA ALA A 194 12.69 -4.25 13.65
C ALA A 194 12.52 -3.54 15.01
N ASN A 195 13.59 -2.95 15.52
CA ASN A 195 13.62 -2.28 16.83
C ASN A 195 13.14 -3.20 17.97
N GLY A 196 13.70 -4.42 18.05
CA GLY A 196 13.27 -5.41 19.03
C GLY A 196 11.83 -5.89 18.88
N GLY A 197 11.27 -5.80 17.69
CA GLY A 197 9.88 -6.13 17.38
C GLY A 197 8.90 -4.94 17.47
N ALA A 198 9.30 -3.81 18.03
CA ALA A 198 8.40 -2.67 18.23
C ALA A 198 7.96 -2.00 16.92
N ASN A 199 8.80 -2.07 15.87
CA ASN A 199 8.49 -1.56 14.53
C ASN A 199 8.14 -2.68 13.54
N TYR A 200 8.00 -3.92 13.99
CA TYR A 200 7.61 -5.03 13.13
C TYR A 200 6.11 -4.97 12.86
N PRO A 201 5.67 -5.01 11.58
CA PRO A 201 4.26 -5.15 11.24
C PRO A 201 3.74 -6.49 11.75
N GLN A 202 2.70 -6.48 12.60
CA GLN A 202 2.30 -7.69 13.33
C GLN A 202 0.79 -7.78 13.62
N THR A 203 -0.01 -6.91 13.00
CA THR A 203 -1.47 -6.87 13.16
C THR A 203 -2.17 -7.11 11.82
N PRO A 204 -3.45 -7.50 11.79
CA PRO A 204 -4.13 -7.86 10.55
C PRO A 204 -4.04 -6.74 9.49
N MET A 205 -3.69 -7.09 8.26
CA MET A 205 -3.50 -6.13 7.17
C MET A 205 -4.40 -6.41 5.96
N ASN A 206 -4.97 -5.36 5.38
CA ASN A 206 -5.56 -5.38 4.06
C ASN A 206 -4.48 -5.21 2.98
N VAL A 207 -4.80 -5.55 1.73
CA VAL A 207 -3.89 -5.43 0.57
C VAL A 207 -4.33 -4.27 -0.29
N ARG A 208 -3.40 -3.39 -0.63
CA ARG A 208 -3.60 -2.24 -1.51
C ARG A 208 -2.67 -2.33 -2.71
N ILE A 209 -3.20 -2.10 -3.89
CA ILE A 209 -2.44 -2.10 -5.14
C ILE A 209 -2.80 -0.82 -5.88
N GLY A 210 -1.80 -0.03 -6.26
CA GLY A 210 -2.06 1.24 -6.90
C GLY A 210 -0.83 1.91 -7.52
N VAL A 211 -1.08 3.01 -8.21
CA VAL A 211 -0.05 3.88 -8.78
C VAL A 211 -0.33 5.32 -8.38
N TRP A 212 0.69 6.06 -8.03
CA TRP A 212 0.55 7.44 -7.59
C TRP A 212 1.63 8.37 -8.14
N ALA A 213 1.33 9.66 -8.16
CA ALA A 213 2.20 10.71 -8.65
C ALA A 213 3.07 11.26 -7.51
N ALA A 214 4.05 10.49 -7.05
CA ALA A 214 4.96 10.90 -5.99
C ALA A 214 5.78 12.15 -6.36
N GLY A 215 6.03 12.33 -7.66
CA GLY A 215 6.70 13.51 -8.20
C GLY A 215 5.79 14.74 -8.41
N ASP A 216 4.53 14.73 -7.93
CA ASP A 216 3.70 15.93 -8.00
C ASP A 216 4.32 17.04 -7.13
N PRO A 217 4.44 18.30 -7.64
CA PRO A 217 5.03 19.40 -6.88
C PRO A 217 4.29 19.80 -5.60
N SER A 218 3.07 19.28 -5.37
CA SER A 218 2.36 19.45 -4.11
C SER A 218 2.88 18.55 -3.00
N ASN A 219 3.62 17.49 -3.32
CA ASN A 219 4.30 16.65 -2.36
C ASN A 219 5.55 17.35 -1.78
N SER A 220 6.11 16.77 -0.71
CA SER A 220 7.34 17.29 -0.13
C SER A 220 8.50 17.22 -1.15
N ASN A 221 9.44 18.14 -1.10
CA ASN A 221 10.64 18.11 -1.95
C ASN A 221 11.43 16.81 -1.78
N TYR A 222 11.36 16.18 -0.61
CA TYR A 222 11.98 14.88 -0.33
C TYR A 222 11.29 13.78 -1.13
N THR A 223 9.96 13.71 -1.10
CA THR A 223 9.16 12.73 -1.87
C THR A 223 9.39 12.90 -3.38
N VAL A 224 9.37 14.13 -3.87
CA VAL A 224 9.64 14.43 -5.29
C VAL A 224 11.04 13.97 -5.70
N ALA A 225 12.06 14.24 -4.88
CA ALA A 225 13.43 13.83 -5.15
C ALA A 225 13.59 12.30 -5.11
N TRP A 226 12.96 11.64 -4.14
CA TRP A 226 12.91 10.19 -4.01
C TRP A 226 12.28 9.52 -5.23
N ALA A 227 11.19 10.09 -5.76
CA ALA A 227 10.51 9.62 -6.97
C ALA A 227 11.30 9.86 -8.28
N GLY A 228 12.52 10.39 -8.19
CA GLY A 228 13.38 10.68 -9.32
C GLY A 228 13.15 12.07 -9.96
N GLY A 229 12.30 12.90 -9.36
CA GLY A 229 11.98 14.25 -9.81
C GLY A 229 10.51 14.49 -10.09
N GLU A 230 10.17 15.70 -10.54
CA GLU A 230 8.80 16.08 -10.84
C GLU A 230 8.20 15.26 -11.99
N ILE A 231 6.93 14.90 -11.85
CA ILE A 231 6.14 14.25 -12.90
C ILE A 231 5.78 15.25 -13.99
N ASP A 232 5.90 14.85 -15.26
CA ASP A 232 5.42 15.63 -16.41
C ASP A 232 4.14 14.99 -16.95
N TYR A 233 2.99 15.51 -16.55
CA TYR A 233 1.67 15.00 -17.00
C TYR A 233 1.45 15.07 -18.51
N ASN A 234 2.21 15.91 -19.25
CA ASN A 234 2.09 16.00 -20.70
C ASN A 234 2.76 14.81 -21.42
N LYS A 235 3.62 14.07 -20.74
CA LYS A 235 4.25 12.84 -21.25
C LYS A 235 3.46 11.58 -20.93
N GLY A 236 2.36 11.70 -20.16
CA GLY A 236 1.46 10.60 -19.85
C GLY A 236 0.61 10.16 -21.08
N PRO A 237 -0.33 9.24 -20.88
CA PRO A 237 -0.66 8.62 -19.60
C PRO A 237 0.41 7.61 -19.10
N TYR A 238 0.47 7.42 -17.77
CA TYR A 238 1.35 6.44 -17.14
C TYR A 238 0.50 5.32 -16.58
N THR A 239 0.71 4.10 -17.05
CA THR A 239 -0.14 2.95 -16.68
C THR A 239 0.68 1.82 -16.08
N MET A 240 0.26 1.39 -14.90
CA MET A 240 0.63 0.12 -14.28
C MET A 240 -0.41 -0.94 -14.65
N TYR A 241 0.03 -2.18 -14.85
CA TYR A 241 -0.84 -3.31 -15.18
C TYR A 241 -0.68 -4.41 -14.14
N VAL A 242 -1.81 -4.98 -13.70
CA VAL A 242 -1.84 -6.12 -12.78
C VAL A 242 -2.64 -7.26 -13.40
N GLN A 243 -1.98 -8.38 -13.70
CA GLN A 243 -2.64 -9.55 -14.28
C GLN A 243 -3.39 -10.36 -13.25
N SER A 244 -2.78 -10.55 -12.09
CA SER A 244 -3.37 -11.36 -11.03
C SER A 244 -2.81 -11.03 -9.66
N ALA A 245 -3.59 -11.37 -8.64
CA ALA A 245 -3.15 -11.42 -7.25
C ALA A 245 -3.56 -12.77 -6.64
N ARG A 246 -2.64 -13.38 -5.88
CA ARG A 246 -2.93 -14.55 -5.03
C ARG A 246 -2.64 -14.18 -3.61
N ILE A 247 -3.62 -14.38 -2.75
CA ILE A 247 -3.57 -14.04 -1.33
C ILE A 247 -3.72 -15.32 -0.54
N THR A 248 -2.79 -15.58 0.38
CA THR A 248 -2.85 -16.68 1.34
C THR A 248 -2.92 -16.08 2.74
N ASP A 249 -3.92 -16.49 3.51
CA ASP A 249 -4.05 -16.16 4.93
C ASP A 249 -3.58 -17.34 5.77
N TYR A 250 -2.62 -17.13 6.66
CA TYR A 250 -2.09 -18.17 7.53
C TYR A 250 -2.91 -18.36 8.79
N SER A 251 -3.82 -17.43 9.07
CA SER A 251 -4.78 -17.53 10.17
C SER A 251 -6.14 -17.99 9.65
N SER A 252 -6.89 -18.70 10.48
CA SER A 252 -8.20 -19.22 10.13
C SER A 252 -9.27 -18.61 11.03
N GLY A 253 -9.99 -17.61 10.50
CA GLY A 253 -11.09 -16.96 11.20
C GLY A 253 -12.05 -16.31 10.22
N ALA A 254 -13.21 -15.87 10.71
CA ALA A 254 -14.12 -15.00 9.96
C ALA A 254 -13.76 -13.53 10.14
N GLU A 255 -13.22 -13.20 11.31
CA GLU A 255 -12.85 -11.83 11.67
C GLU A 255 -11.62 -11.82 12.59
N TYR A 256 -10.89 -10.68 12.59
CA TYR A 256 -9.81 -10.35 13.51
C TYR A 256 -10.22 -9.18 14.37
N LYS A 257 -9.95 -9.26 15.67
CA LYS A 257 -10.32 -8.22 16.62
C LYS A 257 -9.13 -7.87 17.51
N TYR A 258 -8.89 -6.58 17.70
CA TYR A 258 -7.91 -6.11 18.67
C TYR A 258 -8.45 -6.29 20.08
N GLY A 259 -7.83 -7.14 20.87
CA GLY A 259 -8.22 -7.42 22.25
C GLY A 259 -7.77 -6.36 23.25
N ASP A 260 -6.72 -5.59 22.88
CA ASP A 260 -6.23 -4.47 23.66
C ASP A 260 -5.61 -3.37 22.77
N LYS A 261 -4.95 -2.38 23.38
CA LYS A 261 -4.31 -1.24 22.69
C LYS A 261 -2.80 -1.39 22.49
N THR A 262 -2.26 -2.58 22.60
CA THR A 262 -0.81 -2.79 22.43
C THR A 262 -0.39 -2.86 20.97
N GLY A 263 -1.28 -3.27 20.07
CA GLY A 263 -0.99 -3.55 18.68
C GLY A 263 0.05 -4.66 18.53
N THR A 264 0.05 -5.63 19.46
CA THR A 264 0.89 -6.82 19.36
C THR A 264 0.10 -7.98 18.77
N TRP A 265 0.75 -8.86 18.04
CA TRP A 265 0.07 -9.98 17.43
C TRP A 265 -0.62 -10.92 18.44
N GLN A 266 -0.10 -10.98 19.68
CA GLN A 266 -0.68 -11.76 20.78
C GLN A 266 -2.03 -11.19 21.27
N SER A 267 -2.28 -9.92 21.00
CA SER A 267 -3.52 -9.25 21.40
C SER A 267 -4.64 -9.39 20.36
N ILE A 268 -4.37 -10.04 19.23
CA ILE A 268 -5.37 -10.21 18.18
C ILE A 268 -6.19 -11.46 18.44
N ASP A 269 -7.49 -11.29 18.65
CA ASP A 269 -8.46 -12.36 18.76
C ASP A 269 -8.88 -12.81 17.35
N ILE A 270 -8.71 -14.10 17.05
CA ILE A 270 -9.20 -14.73 15.83
C ILE A 270 -10.61 -15.25 16.10
N VAL A 271 -11.60 -14.62 15.48
CA VAL A 271 -13.02 -14.97 15.65
C VAL A 271 -13.41 -15.97 14.57
N ALA A 272 -14.03 -17.10 14.97
CA ALA A 272 -14.43 -18.19 14.06
C ALA A 272 -15.76 -17.90 13.33
#